data_f951bd3b58f4f1b4e6e7473ac52e33da
#
_entry.id   f951bd3b58f4f1b4e6e7473ac52e33da
#
_cell.length_a   1.000
_cell.length_b   1.000
_cell.length_c   1.000
_cell.angle_alpha   90.00
_cell.angle_beta   90.00
_cell.angle_gamma   90.00
#
_symmetry.space_group_name_H-M   'P 1'
#
loop_
_entity.id
_entity.type
_entity.pdbx_description
1 polymer ?
#
loop_
_entity_poly.entity_id
_entity_poly.type
_entity_poly.pdbx_seq_one_letter_code
_entity_poly.pdbx_strand_id
1 'polypeptide(L)'
;MRLAVSSSGPRTLRVSVVIPVLDEEARIGSQLESLALLPVHEVIVVDGGSRDATVARARAAGTARLLVAPRGRASQMNAGARAATGDILLFLHADVRLPDDAVSRVEEALADSRVVAGAFRTWTLAEGRRSWLAPLLHLADLRSRYSPLPYGDQALFVRAEVFRSAGGYPQQPLMEDLELSRRLRRLGRIRIVHSRVTVSGRRFLARPVFYALTVNVFPALYAAGVSAVTLKRFYGDPR
;
A
#
# COMPACT_ATOMS: atom_id res chain seq x y z
N MET A 1 -51.64 5.70 -0.19
CA MET A 1 -50.60 4.80 0.31
C MET A 1 -49.25 5.39 -0.07
N ARG A 2 -48.62 6.17 0.83
CA ARG A 2 -47.32 6.79 0.59
C ARG A 2 -46.25 5.76 0.88
N LEU A 3 -45.48 5.39 -0.13
CA LEU A 3 -44.28 4.58 0.03
C LEU A 3 -43.24 5.40 0.82
N ALA A 4 -42.89 4.90 2.00
CA ALA A 4 -41.79 5.44 2.81
C ALA A 4 -40.49 5.21 2.06
N VAL A 5 -39.92 6.29 1.56
CA VAL A 5 -38.53 6.30 1.08
C VAL A 5 -37.66 6.18 2.31
N SER A 6 -37.10 5.00 2.55
CA SER A 6 -36.10 4.74 3.56
C SER A 6 -34.86 5.56 3.22
N SER A 7 -34.64 6.67 3.93
CA SER A 7 -33.39 7.41 3.89
C SER A 7 -32.32 6.58 4.63
N SER A 8 -31.66 5.68 3.93
CA SER A 8 -30.39 5.12 4.41
C SER A 8 -29.40 6.28 4.50
N GLY A 9 -29.09 6.71 5.72
CA GLY A 9 -28.01 7.66 5.99
C GLY A 9 -26.68 7.21 5.32
N PRO A 10 -25.69 8.10 5.18
CA PRO A 10 -24.44 7.77 4.52
C PRO A 10 -23.83 6.53 5.20
N ARG A 11 -23.76 5.43 4.45
CA ARG A 11 -23.17 4.18 4.95
C ARG A 11 -21.68 4.38 5.12
N THR A 12 -21.20 4.38 6.35
CA THR A 12 -19.75 4.42 6.65
C THR A 12 -19.07 3.26 5.96
N LEU A 13 -18.07 3.54 5.15
CA LEU A 13 -17.32 2.53 4.40
C LEU A 13 -16.39 1.76 5.35
N ARG A 14 -16.47 0.45 5.36
CA ARG A 14 -15.61 -0.40 6.18
C ARG A 14 -14.26 -0.60 5.47
N VAL A 15 -13.17 -0.13 6.09
CA VAL A 15 -11.83 -0.22 5.53
C VAL A 15 -11.07 -1.40 6.13
N SER A 16 -10.70 -2.38 5.30
CA SER A 16 -9.80 -3.48 5.66
C SER A 16 -8.37 -3.12 5.26
N VAL A 17 -7.47 -3.08 6.24
CA VAL A 17 -6.03 -2.83 6.01
C VAL A 17 -5.31 -4.16 5.82
N VAL A 18 -4.61 -4.33 4.70
CA VAL A 18 -3.82 -5.53 4.37
C VAL A 18 -2.34 -5.18 4.41
N ILE A 19 -1.57 -5.89 5.25
CA ILE A 19 -0.13 -5.65 5.48
C ILE A 19 0.67 -6.90 5.10
N PRO A 20 1.36 -6.93 3.96
CA PRO A 20 2.29 -8.00 3.64
C PRO A 20 3.58 -7.84 4.46
N VAL A 21 4.00 -8.89 5.16
CA VAL A 21 5.22 -8.87 5.99
C VAL A 21 6.16 -10.01 5.61
N LEU A 22 7.46 -9.74 5.72
CA LEU A 22 8.54 -10.74 5.68
C LEU A 22 9.76 -10.15 6.39
N ASP A 23 10.14 -10.74 7.52
CA ASP A 23 11.27 -10.31 8.36
C ASP A 23 11.18 -8.82 8.73
N GLU A 24 10.04 -8.41 9.33
CA GLU A 24 9.72 -7.04 9.73
C GLU A 24 9.53 -6.91 11.27
N GLU A 25 10.21 -7.73 12.06
CA GLU A 25 10.08 -7.75 13.53
C GLU A 25 10.29 -6.37 14.17
N ALA A 26 11.21 -5.56 13.62
CA ALA A 26 11.52 -4.24 14.15
C ALA A 26 10.38 -3.21 13.98
N ARG A 27 9.35 -3.51 13.16
CA ARG A 27 8.33 -2.52 12.77
C ARG A 27 6.91 -2.96 13.03
N ILE A 28 6.62 -4.23 12.87
CA ILE A 28 5.23 -4.70 12.87
C ILE A 28 4.49 -4.34 14.16
N GLY A 29 5.16 -4.36 15.32
CA GLY A 29 4.55 -3.97 16.59
C GLY A 29 4.06 -2.52 16.58
N SER A 30 4.96 -1.56 16.34
CA SER A 30 4.61 -0.13 16.29
C SER A 30 3.64 0.22 15.15
N GLN A 31 3.66 -0.53 14.07
CA GLN A 31 2.70 -0.40 12.97
C GLN A 31 1.29 -0.76 13.44
N LEU A 32 1.13 -1.90 14.11
CA LEU A 32 -0.16 -2.34 14.63
C LEU A 32 -0.68 -1.44 15.74
N GLU A 33 0.18 -0.95 16.63
CA GLU A 33 -0.17 0.06 17.65
C GLU A 33 -0.72 1.33 17.00
N SER A 34 -0.08 1.84 15.95
CA SER A 34 -0.57 3.03 15.24
C SER A 34 -1.90 2.81 14.54
N LEU A 35 -2.15 1.62 14.00
CA LEU A 35 -3.41 1.28 13.34
C LEU A 35 -4.56 1.07 14.33
N ALA A 36 -4.26 0.63 15.55
CA ALA A 36 -5.27 0.48 16.61
C ALA A 36 -5.90 1.82 17.04
N LEU A 37 -5.25 2.95 16.73
CA LEU A 37 -5.77 4.30 16.99
C LEU A 37 -6.69 4.81 15.88
N LEU A 38 -6.74 4.14 14.73
CA LEU A 38 -7.55 4.54 13.58
C LEU A 38 -8.87 3.76 13.54
N PRO A 39 -9.97 4.36 13.06
CA PRO A 39 -11.27 3.71 12.94
C PRO A 39 -11.32 2.76 11.72
N VAL A 40 -10.34 1.86 11.60
CA VAL A 40 -10.33 0.82 10.57
C VAL A 40 -11.25 -0.33 10.96
N HIS A 41 -11.86 -0.98 9.98
CA HIS A 41 -12.75 -2.11 10.23
C HIS A 41 -11.99 -3.35 10.71
N GLU A 42 -10.87 -3.66 10.08
CA GLU A 42 -9.99 -4.77 10.43
C GLU A 42 -8.57 -4.54 9.90
N VAL A 43 -7.61 -5.21 10.53
CA VAL A 43 -6.22 -5.29 10.08
C VAL A 43 -5.87 -6.74 9.81
N ILE A 44 -5.32 -7.03 8.62
CA ILE A 44 -4.93 -8.36 8.18
C ILE A 44 -3.44 -8.32 7.88
N VAL A 45 -2.64 -8.99 8.71
CA VAL A 45 -1.21 -9.19 8.50
C VAL A 45 -1.02 -10.50 7.75
N VAL A 46 -0.32 -10.46 6.62
CA VAL A 46 -0.07 -11.63 5.79
C VAL A 46 1.43 -11.91 5.76
N ASP A 47 1.85 -12.96 6.45
CA ASP A 47 3.23 -13.38 6.53
C ASP A 47 3.66 -14.20 5.30
N GLY A 48 4.80 -13.86 4.73
CA GLY A 48 5.42 -14.54 3.58
C GLY A 48 6.44 -15.60 3.97
N GLY A 49 6.43 -16.06 5.23
CA GLY A 49 7.39 -17.03 5.78
C GLY A 49 8.57 -16.36 6.48
N SER A 50 8.30 -15.43 7.38
CA SER A 50 9.30 -14.75 8.22
C SER A 50 10.07 -15.75 9.09
N ARG A 51 11.36 -15.49 9.29
CA ARG A 51 12.27 -16.29 10.09
C ARG A 51 12.67 -15.63 11.41
N ASP A 52 12.32 -14.34 11.55
CA ASP A 52 12.53 -13.54 12.75
C ASP A 52 11.28 -13.52 13.67
N ALA A 53 11.22 -12.62 14.63
CA ALA A 53 10.10 -12.50 15.56
C ALA A 53 8.86 -11.79 14.99
N THR A 54 8.75 -11.54 13.67
CA THR A 54 7.64 -10.81 13.02
C THR A 54 6.28 -11.38 13.43
N VAL A 55 6.07 -12.69 13.23
CA VAL A 55 4.80 -13.36 13.54
C VAL A 55 4.48 -13.31 15.03
N ALA A 56 5.49 -13.53 15.88
CA ALA A 56 5.32 -13.49 17.33
C ALA A 56 4.88 -12.09 17.79
N ARG A 57 5.53 -11.03 17.30
CA ARG A 57 5.20 -9.63 17.61
C ARG A 57 3.83 -9.22 17.09
N ALA A 58 3.49 -9.62 15.86
CA ALA A 58 2.17 -9.34 15.29
C ALA A 58 1.04 -10.03 16.10
N ARG A 59 1.28 -11.27 16.57
CA ARG A 59 0.34 -11.99 17.42
C ARG A 59 0.21 -11.35 18.80
N ALA A 60 1.32 -10.91 19.39
CA ALA A 60 1.32 -10.26 20.70
C ALA A 60 0.55 -8.93 20.73
N ALA A 61 0.51 -8.20 19.61
CA ALA A 61 -0.28 -6.97 19.47
C ALA A 61 -1.80 -7.21 19.59
N GLY A 62 -2.29 -8.40 19.25
CA GLY A 62 -3.70 -8.81 19.44
C GLY A 62 -4.73 -8.08 18.59
N THR A 63 -4.34 -7.12 17.75
CA THR A 63 -5.22 -6.22 16.99
C THR A 63 -5.37 -6.60 15.53
N ALA A 64 -4.68 -7.65 15.07
CA ALA A 64 -4.66 -8.05 13.67
C ALA A 64 -4.97 -9.53 13.48
N ARG A 65 -5.67 -9.84 12.40
CA ARG A 65 -5.81 -11.21 11.89
C ARG A 65 -4.55 -11.60 11.16
N LEU A 66 -3.93 -12.72 11.56
CA LEU A 66 -2.73 -13.26 10.94
C LEU A 66 -3.06 -14.31 9.89
N LEU A 67 -2.44 -14.20 8.72
CA LEU A 67 -2.49 -15.19 7.65
C LEU A 67 -1.06 -15.54 7.20
N VAL A 68 -0.90 -16.71 6.60
CA VAL A 68 0.33 -17.13 5.92
C VAL A 68 0.02 -17.30 4.44
N ALA A 69 0.93 -16.81 3.59
CA ALA A 69 0.82 -16.95 2.14
C ALA A 69 2.21 -17.25 1.54
N PRO A 70 2.27 -17.76 0.31
CA PRO A 70 3.55 -17.89 -0.38
C PRO A 70 4.30 -16.56 -0.44
N ARG A 71 5.63 -16.62 -0.32
CA ARG A 71 6.51 -15.44 -0.39
C ARG A 71 6.28 -14.66 -1.68
N GLY A 72 6.07 -13.36 -1.55
CA GLY A 72 5.87 -12.42 -2.64
C GLY A 72 4.74 -11.43 -2.34
N ARG A 73 5.01 -10.14 -2.55
CA ARG A 73 4.06 -9.08 -2.19
C ARG A 73 2.69 -9.28 -2.83
N ALA A 74 2.64 -9.56 -4.14
CA ALA A 74 1.39 -9.82 -4.85
C ALA A 74 0.62 -10.99 -4.24
N SER A 75 1.30 -12.10 -3.92
CA SER A 75 0.71 -13.28 -3.31
C SER A 75 0.10 -12.96 -1.94
N GLN A 76 0.86 -12.29 -1.09
CA GLN A 76 0.45 -11.89 0.25
C GLN A 76 -0.71 -10.88 0.22
N MET A 77 -0.62 -9.81 -0.59
CA MET A 77 -1.69 -8.82 -0.74
C MET A 77 -2.98 -9.44 -1.28
N ASN A 78 -2.89 -10.34 -2.26
CA ASN A 78 -4.05 -11.06 -2.77
C ASN A 78 -4.67 -12.00 -1.72
N ALA A 79 -3.85 -12.67 -0.90
CA ALA A 79 -4.36 -13.52 0.17
C ALA A 79 -5.11 -12.69 1.23
N GLY A 80 -4.56 -11.57 1.65
CA GLY A 80 -5.23 -10.63 2.56
C GLY A 80 -6.52 -10.07 1.98
N ALA A 81 -6.52 -9.66 0.71
CA ALA A 81 -7.70 -9.15 0.02
C ALA A 81 -8.83 -10.18 -0.08
N ARG A 82 -8.51 -11.47 -0.25
CA ARG A 82 -9.53 -12.55 -0.23
C ARG A 82 -10.15 -12.77 1.14
N ALA A 83 -9.38 -12.56 2.20
CA ALA A 83 -9.82 -12.74 3.58
C ALA A 83 -10.54 -11.51 4.16
N ALA A 84 -10.39 -10.35 3.50
CA ALA A 84 -10.97 -9.10 3.93
C ALA A 84 -12.50 -9.08 3.78
N THR A 85 -13.17 -8.47 4.77
CA THR A 85 -14.64 -8.35 4.86
C THR A 85 -15.13 -6.91 4.68
N GLY A 86 -14.22 -5.94 4.60
CA GLY A 86 -14.55 -4.54 4.38
C GLY A 86 -14.96 -4.22 2.95
N ASP A 87 -15.57 -3.06 2.80
CA ASP A 87 -16.03 -2.52 1.51
C ASP A 87 -14.83 -1.96 0.69
N ILE A 88 -13.79 -1.54 1.40
CA ILE A 88 -12.55 -0.96 0.88
C ILE A 88 -11.36 -1.79 1.34
N LEU A 89 -10.44 -2.07 0.43
CA LEU A 89 -9.13 -2.64 0.71
C LEU A 89 -8.09 -1.52 0.71
N LEU A 90 -7.31 -1.41 1.78
CA LEU A 90 -6.16 -0.51 1.89
C LEU A 90 -4.90 -1.36 2.03
N PHE A 91 -4.00 -1.28 1.06
CA PHE A 91 -2.73 -2.01 1.08
C PHE A 91 -1.64 -1.16 1.70
N LEU A 92 -1.06 -1.63 2.80
CA LEU A 92 -0.10 -0.87 3.60
C LEU A 92 1.18 -1.68 3.80
N HIS A 93 2.33 -1.13 3.41
CA HIS A 93 3.61 -1.76 3.70
C HIS A 93 4.00 -1.57 5.18
N ALA A 94 4.79 -2.49 5.73
CA ALA A 94 5.20 -2.46 7.13
C ALA A 94 6.09 -1.24 7.49
N ASP A 95 6.67 -0.58 6.50
CA ASP A 95 7.51 0.62 6.62
C ASP A 95 6.78 1.92 6.23
N VAL A 96 5.45 1.87 6.11
CA VAL A 96 4.60 3.01 5.77
C VAL A 96 3.59 3.26 6.88
N ARG A 97 3.55 4.47 7.43
CA ARG A 97 2.58 4.87 8.48
C ARG A 97 1.48 5.75 7.89
N LEU A 98 0.23 5.42 8.23
CA LEU A 98 -0.94 6.23 7.86
C LEU A 98 -1.03 7.50 8.71
N PRO A 99 -1.57 8.61 8.17
CA PRO A 99 -1.95 9.77 8.96
C PRO A 99 -3.23 9.50 9.76
N ASP A 100 -3.47 10.30 10.81
CA ASP A 100 -4.61 10.12 11.71
C ASP A 100 -5.97 10.30 10.99
N ASP A 101 -6.00 11.10 9.93
CA ASP A 101 -7.18 11.35 9.09
C ASP A 101 -7.34 10.34 7.94
N ALA A 102 -6.56 9.23 7.92
CA ALA A 102 -6.50 8.33 6.78
C ALA A 102 -7.87 7.80 6.36
N VAL A 103 -8.68 7.30 7.31
CA VAL A 103 -9.98 6.68 7.00
C VAL A 103 -10.95 7.73 6.44
N SER A 104 -11.04 8.90 7.04
CA SER A 104 -11.90 9.99 6.54
C SER A 104 -11.50 10.45 5.14
N ARG A 105 -10.19 10.49 4.84
CA ARG A 105 -9.69 10.81 3.48
C ARG A 105 -10.03 9.73 2.45
N VAL A 106 -10.01 8.47 2.86
CA VAL A 106 -10.46 7.37 2.00
C VAL A 106 -11.96 7.50 1.68
N GLU A 107 -12.79 7.76 2.70
CA GLU A 107 -14.23 7.96 2.53
C GLU A 107 -14.54 9.16 1.64
N GLU A 108 -13.89 10.30 1.89
CA GLU A 108 -14.03 11.51 1.07
C GLU A 108 -13.62 11.28 -0.40
N ALA A 109 -12.50 10.56 -0.61
CA ALA A 109 -12.03 10.26 -1.95
C ALA A 109 -13.03 9.39 -2.72
N LEU A 110 -13.63 8.42 -2.05
CA LEU A 110 -14.56 7.46 -2.63
C LEU A 110 -16.04 7.88 -2.58
N ALA A 111 -16.36 9.08 -2.08
CA ALA A 111 -17.71 9.64 -2.14
C ALA A 111 -18.18 9.84 -3.59
N ASP A 112 -17.28 10.20 -4.51
CA ASP A 112 -17.54 10.19 -5.96
C ASP A 112 -17.53 8.75 -6.48
N SER A 113 -18.67 8.26 -6.96
CA SER A 113 -18.82 6.89 -7.50
C SER A 113 -17.90 6.59 -8.70
N ARG A 114 -17.45 7.62 -9.42
CA ARG A 114 -16.50 7.50 -10.54
C ARG A 114 -15.08 7.19 -10.05
N VAL A 115 -14.78 7.43 -8.76
CA VAL A 115 -13.51 7.13 -8.13
C VAL A 115 -13.55 5.69 -7.62
N VAL A 116 -12.75 4.82 -8.21
CA VAL A 116 -12.69 3.39 -7.90
C VAL A 116 -11.57 3.05 -6.94
N ALA A 117 -10.51 3.87 -6.92
CA ALA A 117 -9.34 3.70 -6.08
C ALA A 117 -8.67 5.04 -5.79
N GLY A 118 -7.76 5.06 -4.85
CA GLY A 118 -6.92 6.20 -4.57
C GLY A 118 -5.66 5.81 -3.82
N ALA A 119 -4.82 6.82 -3.56
CA ALA A 119 -3.59 6.65 -2.79
C ALA A 119 -3.21 7.97 -2.10
N PHE A 120 -2.35 7.88 -1.12
CA PHE A 120 -1.81 9.02 -0.41
C PHE A 120 -0.57 9.58 -1.12
N ARG A 121 -0.22 10.82 -0.79
CA ARG A 121 1.12 11.33 -1.08
C ARG A 121 2.10 10.72 -0.10
N THR A 122 3.35 10.60 -0.51
CA THR A 122 4.41 10.14 0.40
C THR A 122 5.13 11.32 1.05
N TRP A 123 5.69 11.05 2.22
CA TRP A 123 6.68 11.86 2.87
C TRP A 123 7.74 10.94 3.45
N THR A 124 8.91 10.94 2.86
CA THR A 124 9.98 10.01 3.23
C THR A 124 10.85 10.61 4.34
N LEU A 125 10.97 9.90 5.45
CA LEU A 125 11.79 10.31 6.59
C LEU A 125 13.19 9.71 6.50
N ALA A 126 14.20 10.55 6.74
CA ALA A 126 15.60 10.15 6.91
C ALA A 126 15.81 9.62 8.34
N GLU A 127 15.42 8.37 8.61
CA GLU A 127 15.60 7.78 9.94
C GLU A 127 17.07 7.60 10.30
N GLY A 128 17.55 8.36 11.28
CA GLY A 128 18.79 8.11 11.99
C GLY A 128 20.11 8.42 11.27
N ARG A 129 20.11 8.78 9.99
CA ARG A 129 21.31 9.13 9.25
C ARG A 129 21.24 10.54 8.67
N ARG A 130 22.08 11.44 9.15
CA ARG A 130 22.34 12.70 8.46
C ARG A 130 23.12 12.38 7.17
N SER A 131 22.46 12.47 6.03
CA SER A 131 23.09 12.35 4.72
C SER A 131 22.88 13.64 3.94
N TRP A 132 23.94 14.17 3.32
CA TRP A 132 23.83 15.29 2.38
C TRP A 132 22.97 14.94 1.15
N LEU A 133 22.74 13.64 0.89
CA LEU A 133 21.86 13.12 -0.14
C LEU A 133 20.38 13.01 0.30
N ALA A 134 20.07 13.41 1.55
CA ALA A 134 18.68 13.39 2.05
C ALA A 134 17.68 14.14 1.14
N PRO A 135 18.01 15.24 0.46
CA PRO A 135 17.11 15.89 -0.50
C PRO A 135 16.66 14.98 -1.66
N LEU A 136 17.48 13.98 -2.05
CA LEU A 136 17.10 13.02 -3.10
C LEU A 136 15.94 12.10 -2.69
N LEU A 137 15.70 11.91 -1.38
CA LEU A 137 14.52 11.21 -0.85
C LEU A 137 13.22 11.83 -1.39
N HIS A 138 13.19 13.15 -1.47
CA HIS A 138 11.99 13.89 -1.88
C HIS A 138 11.70 13.83 -3.38
N LEU A 139 12.58 13.26 -4.21
CA LEU A 139 12.28 12.99 -5.62
C LEU A 139 11.15 11.95 -5.76
N ALA A 140 11.16 10.91 -4.91
CA ALA A 140 10.06 9.94 -4.86
C ALA A 140 8.77 10.58 -4.36
N ASP A 141 8.87 11.46 -3.34
CA ASP A 141 7.72 12.20 -2.82
C ASP A 141 7.12 13.14 -3.87
N LEU A 142 7.97 13.82 -4.66
CA LEU A 142 7.52 14.67 -5.77
C LEU A 142 6.74 13.86 -6.81
N ARG A 143 7.23 12.66 -7.18
CA ARG A 143 6.52 11.75 -8.09
C ARG A 143 5.13 11.39 -7.56
N SER A 144 4.99 11.10 -6.27
CA SER A 144 3.71 10.75 -5.64
C SER A 144 2.63 11.81 -5.81
N ARG A 145 3.02 13.06 -6.06
CA ARG A 145 2.10 14.19 -6.26
C ARG A 145 1.52 14.24 -7.68
N TYR A 146 2.29 13.83 -8.68
CA TYR A 146 1.98 14.05 -10.10
C TYR A 146 1.72 12.76 -10.88
N SER A 147 2.12 11.60 -10.35
CA SER A 147 1.85 10.33 -11.02
C SER A 147 0.36 9.99 -10.95
N PRO A 148 -0.31 9.78 -12.10
CA PRO A 148 -1.69 9.32 -12.12
C PRO A 148 -1.82 7.83 -11.75
N LEU A 149 -0.70 7.11 -11.63
CA LEU A 149 -0.61 5.71 -11.27
C LEU A 149 0.15 5.57 -9.96
N PRO A 150 -0.53 5.29 -8.84
CA PRO A 150 0.12 5.11 -7.55
C PRO A 150 0.97 3.84 -7.49
N TYR A 151 1.94 3.87 -6.59
CA TYR A 151 2.84 2.77 -6.25
C TYR A 151 2.52 2.24 -4.85
N GLY A 152 3.10 1.10 -4.49
CA GLY A 152 2.79 0.41 -3.24
C GLY A 152 3.13 1.17 -1.97
N ASP A 153 4.11 2.07 -2.02
CA ASP A 153 4.51 2.95 -0.91
C ASP A 153 3.50 4.09 -0.60
N GLN A 154 2.49 4.26 -1.45
CA GLN A 154 1.46 5.30 -1.32
C GLN A 154 0.19 4.82 -0.59
N ALA A 155 0.20 3.67 0.07
CA ALA A 155 -0.97 3.08 0.72
C ALA A 155 -2.21 3.09 -0.19
N LEU A 156 -2.13 2.34 -1.29
CA LEU A 156 -3.20 2.20 -2.28
C LEU A 156 -4.48 1.70 -1.59
N PHE A 157 -5.57 2.41 -1.79
CA PHE A 157 -6.90 1.97 -1.39
C PHE A 157 -7.82 1.80 -2.59
N VAL A 158 -8.72 0.82 -2.55
CA VAL A 158 -9.58 0.46 -3.68
C VAL A 158 -10.87 -0.17 -3.19
N ARG A 159 -11.99 0.04 -3.90
CA ARG A 159 -13.23 -0.70 -3.63
C ARG A 159 -12.99 -2.19 -3.80
N ALA A 160 -13.40 -2.98 -2.80
CA ALA A 160 -13.15 -4.43 -2.80
C ALA A 160 -13.73 -5.15 -4.03
N GLU A 161 -14.87 -4.73 -4.51
CA GLU A 161 -15.49 -5.25 -5.73
C GLU A 161 -14.67 -4.93 -7.00
N VAL A 162 -14.15 -3.70 -7.08
CA VAL A 162 -13.31 -3.26 -8.21
C VAL A 162 -11.97 -3.99 -8.21
N PHE A 163 -11.37 -4.19 -7.02
CA PHE A 163 -10.15 -4.98 -6.90
C PHE A 163 -10.34 -6.41 -7.42
N ARG A 164 -11.46 -7.04 -7.06
CA ARG A 164 -11.80 -8.38 -7.55
C ARG A 164 -12.03 -8.41 -9.05
N SER A 165 -12.75 -7.43 -9.61
CA SER A 165 -13.00 -7.35 -11.06
C SER A 165 -11.74 -7.04 -11.87
N ALA A 166 -10.76 -6.33 -11.28
CA ALA A 166 -9.45 -6.08 -11.88
C ALA A 166 -8.54 -7.33 -11.89
N GLY A 167 -8.95 -8.43 -11.22
CA GLY A 167 -8.18 -9.66 -11.09
C GLY A 167 -7.09 -9.60 -10.03
N GLY A 168 -7.12 -8.58 -9.15
CA GLY A 168 -6.15 -8.39 -8.08
C GLY A 168 -4.75 -8.03 -8.56
N TYR A 169 -3.77 -8.16 -7.66
CA TYR A 169 -2.35 -7.98 -8.02
C TYR A 169 -1.87 -9.08 -8.96
N PRO A 170 -1.21 -8.75 -10.08
CA PRO A 170 -0.61 -9.74 -10.95
C PRO A 170 0.53 -10.48 -10.24
N GLN A 171 0.67 -11.77 -10.51
CA GLN A 171 1.74 -12.60 -9.94
C GLN A 171 3.05 -12.34 -10.69
N GLN A 172 3.67 -11.19 -10.39
CA GLN A 172 4.95 -10.79 -10.97
C GLN A 172 5.91 -10.31 -9.87
N PRO A 173 7.22 -10.45 -10.07
CA PRO A 173 8.21 -10.23 -9.00
C PRO A 173 8.49 -8.75 -8.72
N LEU A 174 8.08 -7.84 -9.59
CA LEU A 174 8.26 -6.38 -9.49
C LEU A 174 7.21 -5.68 -10.35
N MET A 175 6.87 -4.41 -10.03
CA MET A 175 5.88 -3.57 -10.74
C MET A 175 4.44 -4.10 -10.66
N GLU A 176 4.13 -4.97 -9.70
CA GLU A 176 2.79 -5.49 -9.45
C GLU A 176 1.78 -4.40 -9.12
N ASP A 177 2.22 -3.38 -8.39
CA ASP A 177 1.45 -2.19 -8.00
C ASP A 177 1.16 -1.28 -9.20
N LEU A 178 2.16 -1.03 -10.04
CA LEU A 178 1.99 -0.23 -11.25
C LEU A 178 1.02 -0.89 -12.24
N GLU A 179 1.13 -2.21 -12.39
CA GLU A 179 0.23 -2.95 -13.29
C GLU A 179 -1.20 -2.99 -12.74
N LEU A 180 -1.39 -3.18 -11.43
CA LEU A 180 -2.70 -3.06 -10.81
C LEU A 180 -3.27 -1.64 -11.03
N SER A 181 -2.47 -0.60 -10.79
CA SER A 181 -2.89 0.80 -11.00
C SER A 181 -3.33 1.06 -12.45
N ARG A 182 -2.65 0.48 -13.45
CA ARG A 182 -3.07 0.55 -14.85
C ARG A 182 -4.42 -0.11 -15.10
N ARG A 183 -4.66 -1.29 -14.50
CA ARG A 183 -5.95 -2.00 -14.61
C ARG A 183 -7.07 -1.20 -13.94
N LEU A 184 -6.85 -0.69 -12.74
CA LEU A 184 -7.81 0.13 -12.01
C LEU A 184 -8.17 1.41 -12.78
N ARG A 185 -7.19 2.04 -13.42
CA ARG A 185 -7.40 3.26 -14.23
C ARG A 185 -8.34 3.03 -15.43
N ARG A 186 -8.41 1.80 -15.96
CA ARG A 186 -9.36 1.45 -17.03
C ARG A 186 -10.79 1.27 -16.52
N LEU A 187 -10.94 0.97 -15.22
CA LEU A 187 -12.24 0.75 -14.57
C LEU A 187 -12.83 2.04 -13.98
N GLY A 188 -12.00 3.07 -13.74
CA GLY A 188 -12.48 4.34 -13.22
C GLY A 188 -11.35 5.31 -12.86
N ARG A 189 -11.70 6.35 -12.13
CA ARG A 189 -10.73 7.36 -11.69
C ARG A 189 -9.94 6.86 -10.48
N ILE A 190 -8.65 7.19 -10.46
CA ILE A 190 -7.79 7.04 -9.28
C ILE A 190 -7.54 8.43 -8.70
N ARG A 191 -7.79 8.61 -7.41
CA ARG A 191 -7.61 9.88 -6.70
C ARG A 191 -6.38 9.86 -5.81
N ILE A 192 -5.47 10.80 -5.99
CA ILE A 192 -4.38 11.02 -5.05
C ILE A 192 -4.86 12.02 -3.99
N VAL A 193 -4.98 11.58 -2.75
CA VAL A 193 -5.41 12.43 -1.63
C VAL A 193 -4.27 13.33 -1.14
N HIS A 194 -4.62 14.49 -0.57
CA HIS A 194 -3.61 15.48 -0.18
C HIS A 194 -2.86 15.10 1.12
N SER A 195 -3.46 14.26 1.98
CA SER A 195 -2.80 13.72 3.17
C SER A 195 -1.62 12.85 2.80
N ARG A 196 -0.62 12.80 3.69
CA ARG A 196 0.65 12.13 3.45
C ARG A 196 0.81 10.92 4.34
N VAL A 197 1.21 9.81 3.74
CA VAL A 197 1.79 8.69 4.48
C VAL A 197 3.27 8.95 4.73
N THR A 198 3.76 8.51 5.87
CA THR A 198 5.18 8.58 6.22
C THR A 198 5.87 7.29 5.83
N VAL A 199 6.91 7.38 5.02
CA VAL A 199 7.69 6.24 4.52
C VAL A 199 9.08 6.24 5.13
N SER A 200 9.57 5.08 5.58
CA SER A 200 10.94 4.94 6.08
C SER A 200 11.94 5.05 4.93
N GLY A 201 12.85 6.03 5.01
CA GLY A 201 13.93 6.26 4.04
C GLY A 201 15.14 5.34 4.21
N ARG A 202 15.12 4.40 5.16
CA ARG A 202 16.25 3.54 5.51
C ARG A 202 16.87 2.84 4.31
N ARG A 203 16.05 2.22 3.47
CA ARG A 203 16.50 1.49 2.27
C ARG A 203 17.14 2.45 1.28
N PHE A 204 16.52 3.61 1.08
CA PHE A 204 17.06 4.64 0.20
C PHE A 204 18.43 5.12 0.69
N LEU A 205 18.57 5.42 1.99
CA LEU A 205 19.82 5.90 2.57
C LEU A 205 20.95 4.86 2.58
N ALA A 206 20.61 3.57 2.52
CA ALA A 206 21.60 2.50 2.36
C ALA A 206 22.28 2.53 0.98
N ARG A 207 21.55 2.89 -0.10
CA ARG A 207 22.04 2.95 -1.49
C ARG A 207 21.30 4.07 -2.25
N PRO A 208 21.56 5.35 -1.92
CA PRO A 208 20.72 6.46 -2.37
C PRO A 208 20.69 6.63 -3.89
N VAL A 209 21.82 6.54 -4.56
CA VAL A 209 21.89 6.68 -6.03
C VAL A 209 21.17 5.51 -6.72
N PHE A 210 21.37 4.28 -6.23
CA PHE A 210 20.70 3.10 -6.78
C PHE A 210 19.18 3.20 -6.68
N TYR A 211 18.66 3.57 -5.50
CA TYR A 211 17.21 3.70 -5.33
C TYR A 211 16.63 4.89 -6.08
N ALA A 212 17.33 6.02 -6.14
CA ALA A 212 16.90 7.18 -6.94
C ALA A 212 16.79 6.81 -8.42
N LEU A 213 17.73 6.04 -8.97
CA LEU A 213 17.71 5.57 -10.35
C LEU A 213 16.58 4.55 -10.55
N THR A 214 16.51 3.51 -9.72
CA THR A 214 15.53 2.43 -9.91
C THR A 214 14.10 2.91 -9.80
N VAL A 215 13.81 3.81 -8.85
CA VAL A 215 12.46 4.36 -8.66
C VAL A 215 12.00 5.18 -9.88
N ASN A 216 12.90 5.86 -10.59
CA ASN A 216 12.54 6.69 -11.73
C ASN A 216 12.69 5.96 -13.07
N VAL A 217 13.73 5.15 -13.23
CA VAL A 217 14.07 4.51 -14.52
C VAL A 217 13.28 3.22 -14.73
N PHE A 218 13.08 2.39 -13.69
CA PHE A 218 12.39 1.10 -13.85
C PHE A 218 10.94 1.21 -14.34
N PRO A 219 10.12 2.17 -13.89
CA PRO A 219 8.79 2.36 -14.46
C PRO A 219 8.82 2.73 -15.94
N ALA A 220 9.81 3.51 -16.38
CA ALA A 220 9.99 3.88 -17.79
C ALA A 220 10.43 2.67 -18.62
N LEU A 221 11.40 1.88 -18.14
CA LEU A 221 11.83 0.64 -18.78
C LEU A 221 10.68 -0.37 -18.89
N TYR A 222 9.90 -0.52 -17.80
CA TYR A 222 8.73 -1.38 -17.81
C TYR A 222 7.68 -0.91 -18.83
N ALA A 223 7.46 0.40 -18.92
CA ALA A 223 6.57 0.99 -19.93
C ALA A 223 7.07 0.78 -21.36
N ALA A 224 8.39 0.74 -21.56
CA ALA A 224 9.04 0.43 -22.84
C ALA A 224 9.08 -1.08 -23.15
N GLY A 225 8.47 -1.95 -22.32
CA GLY A 225 8.33 -3.38 -22.57
C GLY A 225 9.40 -4.28 -21.91
N VAL A 226 10.31 -3.72 -21.08
CA VAL A 226 11.26 -4.55 -20.31
C VAL A 226 10.50 -5.38 -19.28
N SER A 227 10.72 -6.70 -19.25
CA SER A 227 9.96 -7.60 -18.39
C SER A 227 10.24 -7.35 -16.89
N ALA A 228 9.21 -7.55 -16.04
CA ALA A 228 9.34 -7.46 -14.59
C ALA A 228 10.41 -8.43 -14.03
N VAL A 229 10.60 -9.60 -14.67
CA VAL A 229 11.63 -10.57 -14.30
C VAL A 229 13.03 -10.02 -14.55
N THR A 230 13.24 -9.38 -15.71
CA THR A 230 14.51 -8.72 -16.03
C THR A 230 14.82 -7.60 -15.07
N LEU A 231 13.85 -6.72 -14.79
CA LEU A 231 14.02 -5.63 -13.83
C LEU A 231 14.34 -6.15 -12.43
N LYS A 232 13.71 -7.26 -12.00
CA LYS A 232 13.98 -7.88 -10.70
C LYS A 232 15.43 -8.40 -10.57
N ARG A 233 16.01 -8.92 -11.65
CA ARG A 233 17.42 -9.35 -11.64
C ARG A 233 18.38 -8.18 -11.36
N PHE A 234 18.11 -7.00 -11.90
CA PHE A 234 18.88 -5.79 -11.64
C PHE A 234 18.59 -5.19 -10.26
N TYR A 235 17.34 -5.27 -9.80
CA TYR A 235 16.94 -4.76 -8.49
C TYR A 235 17.53 -5.55 -7.33
N GLY A 236 17.78 -6.83 -7.54
CA GLY A 236 18.23 -7.75 -6.51
C GLY A 236 17.10 -8.15 -5.54
N ASP A 237 17.48 -8.78 -4.43
CA ASP A 237 16.58 -8.98 -3.29
C ASP A 237 16.87 -7.87 -2.27
N PRO A 238 15.93 -6.95 -2.05
CA PRO A 238 16.13 -5.82 -1.14
C PRO A 238 16.07 -6.19 0.34
N ARG A 239 16.03 -7.49 0.64
CA ARG A 239 15.89 -8.05 2.00
C ARG A 239 17.07 -8.91 2.38
#